data_92df12046abc70d9bb563104c2827bb7
#
_entry.id   92df12046abc70d9bb563104c2827bb7
#
_cell.length_a   1.000
_cell.length_b   1.000
_cell.length_c   1.000
_cell.angle_alpha   90.00
_cell.angle_beta   90.00
_cell.angle_gamma   90.00
#
_symmetry.space_group_name_H-M   'P 1'
#
loop_
_entity.id
_entity.type
_entity.pdbx_description
1 polymer ?
#
loop_
_entity_poly.entity_id
_entity_poly.type
_entity_poly.pdbx_seq_one_letter_code
_entity_poly.pdbx_strand_id
1 'polypeptide(L)'
;MKNTKSKKKVAIIVLLGVIVLLLTGWWAFCVMMYNENFNVRCDSYEPQMFRTEDFDALECKEYSFSSDNGQKLAGYLYSSGNAQRGIVVIAHGFGGGGHNSYMDVADYFAANGYYVFAYDATGCDKSEGEGVGGVPQGVIDLDHAIAFVEDNDEIPELPIVLFGHSWGGYSVCAVLNYHPEVKAVIECSGFNSSSDMFESGGKSQAGNVIYAMTPFIKIYERFKYGQYASSTAMDGFENTDASILVLHSADDNVIGIEYGYDKYYEEYKGDPRFTFIRFEDRGHNEVFNDPDNTYKDEFNAEFDKWLESIDYDYKAEENIERFKEDKA
;
A
#
# COMPACT_ATOMS: atom_id res chain seq x y z
N MET A 1 64.27 -4.39 1.99
CA MET A 1 63.12 -3.46 2.16
C MET A 1 62.11 -3.45 1.02
N LYS A 2 62.42 -3.70 -0.27
CA LYS A 2 61.46 -3.75 -1.41
C LYS A 2 60.43 -4.89 -1.29
N ASN A 3 60.75 -6.05 -0.73
CA ASN A 3 59.91 -7.25 -0.70
C ASN A 3 58.75 -7.16 0.32
N THR A 4 58.89 -6.42 1.43
CA THR A 4 57.89 -6.24 2.46
C THR A 4 56.77 -5.26 2.04
N LYS A 5 57.10 -4.23 1.21
CA LYS A 5 56.10 -3.31 0.65
C LYS A 5 55.18 -3.99 -0.40
N SER A 6 55.75 -4.93 -1.18
CA SER A 6 55.00 -5.73 -2.16
C SER A 6 54.01 -6.68 -1.46
N LYS A 7 54.43 -7.40 -0.42
CA LYS A 7 53.57 -8.32 0.33
C LYS A 7 52.44 -7.57 1.05
N LYS A 8 52.66 -6.36 1.58
CA LYS A 8 51.62 -5.53 2.17
C LYS A 8 50.58 -5.08 1.16
N LYS A 9 50.98 -4.68 -0.05
CA LYS A 9 50.06 -4.32 -1.15
C LYS A 9 49.20 -5.50 -1.56
N VAL A 10 49.77 -6.70 -1.74
CA VAL A 10 48.99 -7.90 -2.06
C VAL A 10 48.01 -8.25 -0.95
N ALA A 11 48.43 -8.18 0.31
CA ALA A 11 47.52 -8.46 1.41
C ALA A 11 46.33 -7.47 1.48
N ILE A 12 46.55 -6.17 1.19
CA ILE A 12 45.49 -5.17 1.10
C ILE A 12 44.54 -5.47 -0.04
N ILE A 13 45.04 -5.82 -1.23
CA ILE A 13 44.21 -6.17 -2.38
C ILE A 13 43.35 -7.40 -2.10
N VAL A 14 43.93 -8.43 -1.48
CA VAL A 14 43.19 -9.63 -1.07
C VAL A 14 42.10 -9.29 -0.04
N LEU A 15 42.45 -8.47 0.96
CA LEU A 15 41.47 -8.02 1.98
C LEU A 15 40.31 -7.24 1.34
N LEU A 16 40.63 -6.29 0.45
CA LEU A 16 39.60 -5.54 -0.28
C LEU A 16 38.72 -6.45 -1.14
N GLY A 17 39.33 -7.44 -1.82
CA GLY A 17 38.60 -8.43 -2.59
C GLY A 17 37.63 -9.25 -1.72
N VAL A 18 38.06 -9.67 -0.55
CA VAL A 18 37.22 -10.40 0.41
C VAL A 18 36.08 -9.51 0.91
N ILE A 19 36.35 -8.24 1.25
CA ILE A 19 35.31 -7.30 1.67
C ILE A 19 34.26 -7.10 0.56
N VAL A 20 34.68 -6.90 -0.67
CA VAL A 20 33.76 -6.75 -1.81
C VAL A 20 32.90 -8.00 -1.98
N LEU A 21 33.48 -9.20 -1.91
CA LEU A 21 32.73 -10.46 -1.99
C LEU A 21 31.69 -10.59 -0.87
N LEU A 22 32.04 -10.23 0.36
CA LEU A 22 31.12 -10.27 1.50
C LEU A 22 29.97 -9.26 1.33
N LEU A 23 30.27 -8.03 0.91
CA LEU A 23 29.26 -7.00 0.66
C LEU A 23 28.32 -7.39 -0.50
N THR A 24 28.85 -7.97 -1.57
CA THR A 24 28.04 -8.44 -2.69
C THR A 24 27.16 -9.62 -2.28
N GLY A 25 27.70 -10.55 -1.50
CA GLY A 25 26.91 -11.67 -0.95
C GLY A 25 25.81 -11.19 -0.02
N TRP A 26 26.10 -10.21 0.84
CA TRP A 26 25.10 -9.59 1.72
C TRP A 26 24.02 -8.86 0.93
N TRP A 27 24.40 -8.07 -0.10
CA TRP A 27 23.44 -7.40 -0.96
C TRP A 27 22.53 -8.41 -1.69
N ALA A 28 23.10 -9.46 -2.27
CA ALA A 28 22.29 -10.51 -2.92
C ALA A 28 21.30 -11.16 -1.95
N PHE A 29 21.72 -11.42 -0.71
CA PHE A 29 20.84 -11.92 0.35
C PHE A 29 19.72 -10.93 0.68
N CYS A 30 20.02 -9.64 0.84
CA CYS A 30 19.02 -8.60 1.10
C CYS A 30 17.97 -8.52 -0.03
N VAL A 31 18.43 -8.55 -1.30
CA VAL A 31 17.55 -8.53 -2.48
C VAL A 31 16.68 -9.79 -2.54
N MET A 32 17.25 -10.96 -2.24
CA MET A 32 16.49 -12.21 -2.19
C MET A 32 15.37 -12.13 -1.15
N MET A 33 15.71 -11.75 0.09
CA MET A 33 14.74 -11.61 1.18
C MET A 33 13.66 -10.58 0.85
N TYR A 34 14.02 -9.45 0.23
CA TYR A 34 13.07 -8.45 -0.21
C TYR A 34 12.09 -9.02 -1.24
N ASN A 35 12.59 -9.68 -2.29
CA ASN A 35 11.72 -10.25 -3.33
C ASN A 35 10.83 -11.38 -2.81
N GLU A 36 11.31 -12.20 -1.89
CA GLU A 36 10.51 -13.27 -1.26
C GLU A 36 9.33 -12.73 -0.44
N ASN A 37 9.43 -11.50 0.09
CA ASN A 37 8.38 -10.90 0.91
C ASN A 37 7.51 -9.86 0.14
N PHE A 38 8.08 -9.13 -0.81
CA PHE A 38 7.43 -8.00 -1.48
C PHE A 38 7.28 -8.15 -3.00
N ASN A 39 7.73 -9.26 -3.59
CA ASN A 39 7.48 -9.58 -4.99
C ASN A 39 6.72 -10.92 -5.09
N VAL A 40 5.62 -11.00 -4.39
CA VAL A 40 4.72 -12.16 -4.39
C VAL A 40 3.41 -11.77 -5.09
N ARG A 41 2.74 -12.75 -5.68
CA ARG A 41 1.40 -12.55 -6.22
C ARG A 41 0.37 -12.56 -5.08
N CYS A 42 -0.56 -11.62 -5.13
CA CYS A 42 -1.58 -11.43 -4.11
C CYS A 42 -2.96 -11.58 -4.74
N ASP A 43 -3.54 -12.77 -4.64
CA ASP A 43 -4.88 -13.05 -5.16
C ASP A 43 -5.89 -13.10 -4.00
N SER A 44 -7.06 -12.50 -4.23
CA SER A 44 -8.20 -12.57 -3.31
C SER A 44 -8.71 -14.01 -3.18
N TYR A 45 -9.16 -14.36 -1.98
CA TYR A 45 -9.80 -15.66 -1.78
C TYR A 45 -11.25 -15.60 -2.28
N GLU A 46 -11.52 -16.21 -3.44
CA GLU A 46 -12.78 -16.08 -4.18
C GLU A 46 -14.06 -16.24 -3.32
N PRO A 47 -14.15 -17.17 -2.36
CA PRO A 47 -15.34 -17.31 -1.51
C PRO A 47 -15.63 -16.10 -0.60
N GLN A 48 -14.62 -15.25 -0.32
CA GLN A 48 -14.74 -14.05 0.49
C GLN A 48 -14.87 -12.77 -0.35
N MET A 49 -14.86 -12.89 -1.69
CA MET A 49 -15.00 -11.73 -2.56
C MET A 49 -16.44 -11.21 -2.56
N PHE A 50 -16.55 -9.89 -2.45
CA PHE A 50 -17.80 -9.19 -2.71
C PHE A 50 -18.11 -9.17 -4.21
N ARG A 51 -19.40 -9.07 -4.52
CA ARG A 51 -19.93 -8.87 -5.86
C ARG A 51 -20.74 -7.59 -5.89
N THR A 52 -20.92 -7.02 -7.07
CA THR A 52 -21.71 -5.79 -7.22
C THR A 52 -23.15 -5.96 -6.69
N GLU A 53 -23.69 -7.20 -6.80
CA GLU A 53 -25.02 -7.56 -6.32
C GLU A 53 -25.16 -7.61 -4.80
N ASP A 54 -24.05 -7.59 -4.08
CA ASP A 54 -24.04 -7.54 -2.60
C ASP A 54 -24.32 -6.11 -2.07
N PHE A 55 -24.37 -5.11 -2.97
CA PHE A 55 -24.60 -3.70 -2.65
C PHE A 55 -25.80 -3.13 -3.40
N ASP A 56 -26.62 -2.36 -2.71
CA ASP A 56 -27.81 -1.72 -3.28
C ASP A 56 -27.40 -0.61 -4.27
N ALA A 57 -27.89 -0.71 -5.52
CA ALA A 57 -27.69 0.27 -6.59
C ALA A 57 -26.21 0.52 -7.01
N LEU A 58 -25.27 -0.32 -6.65
CA LEU A 58 -23.90 -0.21 -7.09
C LEU A 58 -23.78 -0.78 -8.52
N GLU A 59 -23.35 0.05 -9.45
CA GLU A 59 -23.04 -0.34 -10.82
C GLU A 59 -21.52 -0.34 -11.03
N CYS A 60 -21.02 -1.27 -11.86
CA CYS A 60 -19.61 -1.40 -12.18
C CYS A 60 -19.36 -1.47 -13.68
N LYS A 61 -18.39 -0.71 -14.17
CA LYS A 61 -17.84 -0.84 -15.52
C LYS A 61 -16.37 -1.23 -15.45
N GLU A 62 -16.02 -2.37 -16.07
CA GLU A 62 -14.64 -2.85 -16.10
C GLU A 62 -13.82 -2.16 -17.20
N TYR A 63 -12.57 -1.92 -16.91
CA TYR A 63 -11.57 -1.35 -17.80
C TYR A 63 -10.25 -2.13 -17.72
N SER A 64 -9.37 -1.88 -18.68
CA SER A 64 -7.98 -2.36 -18.63
C SER A 64 -7.05 -1.26 -19.11
N PHE A 65 -6.00 -1.02 -18.36
CA PHE A 65 -4.98 -0.03 -18.69
C PHE A 65 -3.58 -0.61 -18.50
N SER A 66 -2.55 0.09 -18.95
CA SER A 66 -1.16 -0.41 -18.85
C SER A 66 -0.42 0.33 -17.75
N SER A 67 0.39 -0.40 -16.98
CA SER A 67 1.40 0.18 -16.10
C SER A 67 2.76 0.27 -16.80
N ASP A 68 3.81 0.62 -16.07
CA ASP A 68 5.14 1.06 -16.55
C ASP A 68 5.88 0.05 -17.45
N ASN A 69 5.75 -1.24 -17.20
CA ASN A 69 6.37 -2.30 -18.00
C ASN A 69 5.43 -2.87 -19.09
N GLY A 70 4.29 -2.23 -19.32
CA GLY A 70 3.28 -2.65 -20.28
C GLY A 70 2.35 -3.75 -19.80
N GLN A 71 2.48 -4.21 -18.54
CA GLN A 71 1.54 -5.13 -17.91
C GLN A 71 0.15 -4.48 -17.83
N LYS A 72 -0.89 -5.29 -18.09
CA LYS A 72 -2.27 -4.84 -18.04
C LYS A 72 -2.81 -4.93 -16.62
N LEU A 73 -3.37 -3.82 -16.14
CA LEU A 73 -4.09 -3.75 -14.89
C LEU A 73 -5.59 -3.76 -15.15
N ALA A 74 -6.33 -4.45 -14.30
CA ALA A 74 -7.78 -4.43 -14.28
C ALA A 74 -8.25 -3.22 -13.47
N GLY A 75 -9.13 -2.41 -14.05
CA GLY A 75 -9.74 -1.25 -13.44
C GLY A 75 -11.26 -1.37 -13.40
N TYR A 76 -11.88 -0.75 -12.41
CA TYR A 76 -13.30 -0.86 -12.13
C TYR A 76 -13.85 0.53 -11.79
N LEU A 77 -14.76 1.02 -12.59
CA LEU A 77 -15.46 2.28 -12.33
C LEU A 77 -16.82 1.97 -11.72
N TYR A 78 -16.98 2.31 -10.46
CA TYR A 78 -18.21 2.15 -9.69
C TYR A 78 -19.01 3.46 -9.67
N SER A 79 -20.35 3.35 -9.66
CA SER A 79 -21.29 4.46 -9.47
C SER A 79 -22.63 3.94 -8.95
N SER A 80 -23.43 4.83 -8.34
CA SER A 80 -24.82 4.58 -7.96
C SER A 80 -25.81 5.43 -8.79
N GLY A 81 -25.44 5.83 -10.00
CA GLY A 81 -26.29 6.56 -10.93
C GLY A 81 -26.39 8.09 -10.71
N ASN A 82 -25.92 8.62 -9.57
CA ASN A 82 -25.97 10.04 -9.23
C ASN A 82 -24.59 10.68 -9.04
N ALA A 83 -23.55 10.07 -9.56
CA ALA A 83 -22.18 10.54 -9.41
C ALA A 83 -21.96 11.89 -10.13
N GLN A 84 -21.63 12.95 -9.41
CA GLN A 84 -21.37 14.30 -9.94
C GLN A 84 -20.34 15.11 -9.14
N ARG A 85 -19.88 14.60 -7.98
CA ARG A 85 -19.06 15.38 -7.04
C ARG A 85 -17.57 15.29 -7.34
N GLY A 86 -17.12 14.16 -7.83
CA GLY A 86 -15.72 13.87 -8.07
C GLY A 86 -15.51 12.40 -8.41
N ILE A 87 -14.25 12.02 -8.55
CA ILE A 87 -13.80 10.64 -8.72
C ILE A 87 -12.89 10.28 -7.56
N VAL A 88 -13.24 9.23 -6.81
CA VAL A 88 -12.35 8.66 -5.79
C VAL A 88 -11.55 7.54 -6.45
N VAL A 89 -10.23 7.66 -6.47
CA VAL A 89 -9.33 6.57 -6.90
C VAL A 89 -8.88 5.81 -5.66
N ILE A 90 -9.18 4.50 -5.63
CA ILE A 90 -8.84 3.62 -4.49
C ILE A 90 -7.57 2.84 -4.79
N ALA A 91 -6.56 3.00 -3.94
CA ALA A 91 -5.36 2.19 -3.90
C ALA A 91 -5.45 1.19 -2.73
N HIS A 92 -5.49 -0.11 -3.06
CA HIS A 92 -5.64 -1.18 -2.08
C HIS A 92 -4.36 -1.46 -1.28
N GLY A 93 -4.49 -2.17 -0.15
CA GLY A 93 -3.38 -2.64 0.69
C GLY A 93 -2.61 -3.83 0.07
N PHE A 94 -1.48 -4.17 0.66
CA PHE A 94 -0.64 -5.30 0.26
C PHE A 94 -1.12 -6.61 0.90
N GLY A 95 -1.20 -7.68 0.10
CA GLY A 95 -1.34 -9.06 0.60
C GLY A 95 -2.77 -9.60 0.64
N GLY A 96 -3.80 -8.76 0.60
CA GLY A 96 -5.21 -9.17 0.68
C GLY A 96 -5.92 -9.33 -0.68
N GLY A 97 -5.19 -9.46 -1.79
CA GLY A 97 -5.74 -9.39 -3.13
C GLY A 97 -5.79 -7.97 -3.69
N GLY A 98 -6.70 -7.70 -4.62
CA GLY A 98 -6.85 -6.41 -5.29
C GLY A 98 -7.92 -5.51 -4.66
N HIS A 99 -8.67 -4.82 -5.52
CA HIS A 99 -9.68 -3.83 -5.13
C HIS A 99 -10.84 -4.40 -4.33
N ASN A 100 -11.12 -5.69 -4.46
CA ASN A 100 -12.34 -6.32 -3.94
C ASN A 100 -12.51 -6.14 -2.42
N SER A 101 -11.43 -6.13 -1.66
CA SER A 101 -11.44 -5.89 -0.21
C SER A 101 -11.88 -4.47 0.20
N TYR A 102 -12.12 -3.58 -0.78
CA TYR A 102 -12.52 -2.18 -0.57
C TYR A 102 -13.83 -1.84 -1.27
N MET A 103 -14.66 -2.83 -1.61
CA MET A 103 -15.94 -2.58 -2.27
C MET A 103 -16.95 -1.89 -1.35
N ASP A 104 -16.90 -2.10 -0.05
CA ASP A 104 -17.66 -1.36 0.96
C ASP A 104 -17.32 0.14 0.95
N VAL A 105 -16.05 0.47 0.82
CA VAL A 105 -15.57 1.86 0.64
C VAL A 105 -16.06 2.43 -0.70
N ALA A 106 -16.00 1.62 -1.76
CA ALA A 106 -16.48 2.04 -3.07
C ALA A 106 -17.98 2.33 -3.06
N ASP A 107 -18.79 1.47 -2.42
CA ASP A 107 -20.22 1.68 -2.24
C ASP A 107 -20.51 2.95 -1.43
N TYR A 108 -19.82 3.16 -0.33
CA TYR A 108 -19.95 4.37 0.49
C TYR A 108 -19.77 5.65 -0.32
N PHE A 109 -18.70 5.74 -1.10
CA PHE A 109 -18.47 6.94 -1.92
C PHE A 109 -19.44 7.04 -3.10
N ALA A 110 -19.79 5.93 -3.75
CA ALA A 110 -20.79 5.92 -4.82
C ALA A 110 -22.15 6.38 -4.33
N ALA A 111 -22.62 5.90 -3.18
CA ALA A 111 -23.86 6.33 -2.53
C ALA A 111 -23.85 7.82 -2.18
N ASN A 112 -22.67 8.40 -1.90
CA ASN A 112 -22.49 9.83 -1.62
C ASN A 112 -22.26 10.69 -2.87
N GLY A 113 -22.46 10.15 -4.08
CA GLY A 113 -22.42 10.90 -5.33
C GLY A 113 -21.04 11.09 -5.92
N TYR A 114 -20.13 10.13 -5.72
CA TYR A 114 -18.85 10.04 -6.39
C TYR A 114 -18.84 8.92 -7.42
N TYR A 115 -18.08 9.07 -8.49
CA TYR A 115 -17.53 7.91 -9.18
C TYR A 115 -16.40 7.35 -8.36
N VAL A 116 -16.22 6.03 -8.37
CA VAL A 116 -15.09 5.39 -7.71
C VAL A 116 -14.33 4.56 -8.71
N PHE A 117 -13.06 4.89 -8.93
CA PHE A 117 -12.17 4.08 -9.75
C PHE A 117 -11.25 3.27 -8.84
N ALA A 118 -11.48 1.97 -8.79
CA ALA A 118 -10.61 1.03 -8.10
C ALA A 118 -9.86 0.16 -9.12
N TYR A 119 -8.73 -0.41 -8.73
CA TYR A 119 -7.96 -1.28 -9.62
C TYR A 119 -7.24 -2.37 -8.84
N ASP A 120 -6.93 -3.47 -9.54
CA ASP A 120 -6.01 -4.47 -9.04
C ASP A 120 -4.60 -4.04 -9.43
N ALA A 121 -3.69 -3.89 -8.46
CA ALA A 121 -2.30 -3.54 -8.74
C ALA A 121 -1.57 -4.68 -9.47
N THR A 122 -0.40 -4.39 -10.03
CA THR A 122 0.48 -5.39 -10.65
C THR A 122 0.61 -6.64 -9.76
N GLY A 123 0.35 -7.81 -10.34
CA GLY A 123 0.46 -9.09 -9.62
C GLY A 123 -0.64 -9.36 -8.60
N CYS A 124 -1.78 -8.65 -8.70
CA CYS A 124 -2.95 -8.89 -7.87
C CYS A 124 -4.16 -9.25 -8.76
N ASP A 125 -4.98 -10.19 -8.31
CA ASP A 125 -6.24 -10.63 -8.90
C ASP A 125 -6.24 -10.71 -10.43
N LYS A 126 -7.04 -9.89 -11.15
CA LYS A 126 -7.15 -9.91 -12.61
C LYS A 126 -6.00 -9.18 -13.33
N SER A 127 -5.14 -8.48 -12.61
CA SER A 127 -4.01 -7.78 -13.20
C SER A 127 -2.85 -8.72 -13.55
N GLU A 128 -2.12 -8.36 -14.62
CA GLU A 128 -0.93 -9.10 -15.02
C GLU A 128 0.23 -8.87 -14.05
N GLY A 129 1.19 -9.79 -14.06
CA GLY A 129 2.38 -9.78 -13.22
C GLY A 129 2.53 -11.09 -12.45
N GLU A 130 3.76 -11.60 -12.38
CA GLU A 130 4.06 -12.82 -11.59
C GLU A 130 4.13 -12.52 -10.09
N GLY A 131 4.19 -11.25 -9.74
CA GLY A 131 4.17 -10.71 -8.37
C GLY A 131 4.03 -9.21 -8.42
N VAL A 132 3.78 -8.62 -7.26
CA VAL A 132 3.61 -7.17 -7.08
C VAL A 132 4.85 -6.37 -7.50
N GLY A 133 6.01 -7.01 -7.50
CA GLY A 133 7.27 -6.36 -7.88
C GLY A 133 8.02 -5.77 -6.69
N GLY A 134 7.35 -5.12 -5.77
CA GLY A 134 7.92 -4.47 -4.57
C GLY A 134 7.14 -3.22 -4.16
N VAL A 135 7.51 -2.64 -3.05
CA VAL A 135 6.74 -1.55 -2.41
C VAL A 135 6.54 -0.31 -3.32
N PRO A 136 7.54 0.19 -4.09
CA PRO A 136 7.34 1.34 -4.97
C PRO A 136 6.38 1.10 -6.14
N GLN A 137 6.06 -0.16 -6.48
CA GLN A 137 5.13 -0.48 -7.56
C GLN A 137 3.73 0.07 -7.31
N GLY A 138 3.29 0.18 -6.04
CA GLY A 138 2.00 0.78 -5.70
C GLY A 138 1.88 2.24 -6.12
N VAL A 139 2.96 3.00 -6.01
CA VAL A 139 2.98 4.41 -6.47
C VAL A 139 2.94 4.47 -7.99
N ILE A 140 3.67 3.58 -8.68
CA ILE A 140 3.71 3.50 -10.14
C ILE A 140 2.33 3.13 -10.70
N ASP A 141 1.72 2.08 -10.16
CA ASP A 141 0.41 1.63 -10.64
C ASP A 141 -0.68 2.69 -10.40
N LEU A 142 -0.62 3.41 -9.29
CA LEU A 142 -1.53 4.51 -9.00
C LEU A 142 -1.30 5.72 -9.91
N ASP A 143 -0.05 6.08 -10.22
CA ASP A 143 0.30 7.11 -11.22
C ASP A 143 -0.36 6.78 -12.57
N HIS A 144 -0.21 5.54 -13.04
CA HIS A 144 -0.86 5.08 -14.28
C HIS A 144 -2.39 4.98 -14.19
N ALA A 145 -2.95 4.68 -13.01
CA ALA A 145 -4.39 4.65 -12.81
C ALA A 145 -5.01 6.06 -12.87
N ILE A 146 -4.35 7.06 -12.25
CA ILE A 146 -4.78 8.47 -12.31
C ILE A 146 -4.71 8.96 -13.75
N ALA A 147 -3.58 8.76 -14.43
CA ALA A 147 -3.42 9.14 -15.84
C ALA A 147 -4.47 8.48 -16.75
N PHE A 148 -4.80 7.20 -16.51
CA PHE A 148 -5.86 6.52 -17.25
C PHE A 148 -7.25 7.14 -17.02
N VAL A 149 -7.56 7.52 -15.79
CA VAL A 149 -8.83 8.21 -15.45
C VAL A 149 -8.93 9.56 -16.15
N GLU A 150 -7.83 10.32 -16.19
CA GLU A 150 -7.78 11.64 -16.80
C GLU A 150 -7.82 11.60 -18.33
N ASP A 151 -7.18 10.60 -18.95
CA ASP A 151 -7.05 10.49 -20.40
C ASP A 151 -8.21 9.73 -21.07
N ASN A 152 -9.15 9.16 -20.28
CA ASN A 152 -10.23 8.32 -20.83
C ASN A 152 -11.52 9.11 -21.07
N ASP A 153 -11.83 9.36 -22.34
CA ASP A 153 -13.03 10.10 -22.77
C ASP A 153 -14.37 9.50 -22.28
N GLU A 154 -14.38 8.24 -21.82
CA GLU A 154 -15.59 7.58 -21.28
C GLU A 154 -15.79 7.85 -19.77
N ILE A 155 -14.78 8.40 -19.10
CA ILE A 155 -14.83 8.78 -17.69
C ILE A 155 -15.03 10.31 -17.62
N PRO A 156 -16.01 10.82 -16.86
CA PRO A 156 -16.22 12.26 -16.76
C PRO A 156 -15.01 12.99 -16.18
N GLU A 157 -14.66 14.15 -16.74
CA GLU A 157 -13.63 15.03 -16.18
C GLU A 157 -14.17 15.69 -14.91
N LEU A 158 -13.74 15.18 -13.75
CA LEU A 158 -14.16 15.60 -12.42
C LEU A 158 -12.94 15.70 -11.49
N PRO A 159 -13.03 16.48 -10.38
CA PRO A 159 -11.96 16.53 -9.39
C PRO A 159 -11.62 15.14 -8.84
N ILE A 160 -10.32 14.83 -8.73
CA ILE A 160 -9.82 13.57 -8.22
C ILE A 160 -9.56 13.66 -6.71
N VAL A 161 -10.04 12.66 -6.00
CA VAL A 161 -9.78 12.36 -4.59
C VAL A 161 -9.10 11.00 -4.51
N LEU A 162 -8.13 10.81 -3.65
CA LEU A 162 -7.47 9.52 -3.45
C LEU A 162 -7.86 8.93 -2.10
N PHE A 163 -8.11 7.63 -2.10
CA PHE A 163 -8.27 6.83 -0.89
C PHE A 163 -7.26 5.68 -0.91
N GLY A 164 -6.54 5.48 0.19
CA GLY A 164 -5.59 4.38 0.29
C GLY A 164 -5.45 3.86 1.70
N HIS A 165 -5.29 2.55 1.82
CA HIS A 165 -5.06 1.85 3.07
C HIS A 165 -3.71 1.12 3.06
N SER A 166 -2.96 1.18 4.14
CA SER A 166 -1.69 0.46 4.29
C SER A 166 -0.69 0.82 3.16
N TRP A 167 -0.32 -0.13 2.32
CA TRP A 167 0.46 0.11 1.10
C TRP A 167 -0.18 1.14 0.17
N GLY A 168 -1.51 1.07 0.01
CA GLY A 168 -2.28 2.10 -0.69
C GLY A 168 -2.21 3.45 0.00
N GLY A 169 -2.21 3.50 1.34
CA GLY A 169 -2.05 4.73 2.13
C GLY A 169 -0.73 5.44 1.83
N TYR A 170 0.38 4.69 1.78
CA TYR A 170 1.65 5.22 1.28
C TYR A 170 1.55 5.69 -0.17
N SER A 171 0.93 4.89 -1.03
CA SER A 171 0.88 5.16 -2.47
C SER A 171 0.11 6.44 -2.78
N VAL A 172 -1.05 6.69 -2.13
CA VAL A 172 -1.86 7.90 -2.36
C VAL A 172 -1.16 9.18 -1.90
N CYS A 173 -0.30 9.09 -0.89
CA CYS A 173 0.49 10.23 -0.44
C CYS A 173 1.73 10.44 -1.30
N ALA A 174 2.46 9.38 -1.63
CA ALA A 174 3.69 9.46 -2.40
C ALA A 174 3.45 9.83 -3.88
N VAL A 175 2.28 9.48 -4.46
CA VAL A 175 1.92 9.83 -5.84
C VAL A 175 1.70 11.33 -6.05
N LEU A 176 1.45 12.09 -5.00
CA LEU A 176 1.34 13.56 -5.05
C LEU A 176 2.62 14.25 -5.55
N ASN A 177 3.76 13.56 -5.53
CA ASN A 177 4.99 14.01 -6.20
C ASN A 177 4.83 14.10 -7.73
N TYR A 178 3.86 13.42 -8.30
CA TYR A 178 3.59 13.32 -9.75
C TYR A 178 2.24 13.94 -10.12
N HIS A 179 1.27 13.92 -9.19
CA HIS A 179 -0.10 14.43 -9.35
C HIS A 179 -0.44 15.49 -8.29
N PRO A 180 0.21 16.66 -8.32
CA PRO A 180 -0.04 17.73 -7.35
C PRO A 180 -1.43 18.37 -7.46
N GLU A 181 -2.15 18.14 -8.56
CA GLU A 181 -3.50 18.66 -8.86
C GLU A 181 -4.62 17.93 -8.11
N VAL A 182 -4.36 16.76 -7.52
CA VAL A 182 -5.30 16.01 -6.68
C VAL A 182 -5.89 16.90 -5.59
N LYS A 183 -7.21 16.82 -5.36
CA LYS A 183 -7.93 17.75 -4.49
C LYS A 183 -7.96 17.34 -3.03
N ALA A 184 -8.02 16.04 -2.78
CA ALA A 184 -7.99 15.52 -1.41
C ALA A 184 -7.40 14.11 -1.37
N VAL A 185 -6.85 13.74 -0.22
CA VAL A 185 -6.29 12.41 0.05
C VAL A 185 -6.81 11.91 1.39
N ILE A 186 -7.24 10.65 1.41
CA ILE A 186 -7.58 9.91 2.62
C ILE A 186 -6.54 8.80 2.77
N GLU A 187 -5.70 8.95 3.76
CA GLU A 187 -4.63 8.02 4.11
C GLU A 187 -5.03 7.24 5.36
N CYS A 188 -5.08 5.92 5.24
CA CYS A 188 -5.45 5.01 6.32
C CYS A 188 -4.29 4.05 6.62
N SER A 189 -3.77 4.06 7.85
CA SER A 189 -2.74 3.12 8.34
C SER A 189 -1.52 2.98 7.42
N GLY A 190 -1.13 4.03 6.72
CA GLY A 190 0.00 4.02 5.79
C GLY A 190 1.33 4.36 6.46
N PHE A 191 2.33 4.65 5.65
CA PHE A 191 3.69 4.91 6.07
C PHE A 191 4.38 5.91 5.13
N ASN A 192 5.51 6.49 5.57
CA ASN A 192 6.12 7.59 4.82
C ASN A 192 6.93 7.15 3.59
N SER A 193 7.60 6.01 3.63
CA SER A 193 8.51 5.58 2.56
C SER A 193 8.53 4.06 2.41
N SER A 194 8.94 3.55 1.22
CA SER A 194 9.11 2.11 0.98
C SER A 194 9.89 1.41 2.10
N SER A 195 10.96 2.04 2.58
CA SER A 195 11.78 1.47 3.66
C SER A 195 11.02 1.34 4.99
N ASP A 196 10.03 2.17 5.26
CA ASP A 196 9.27 2.10 6.51
C ASP A 196 8.42 0.81 6.56
N MET A 197 7.81 0.41 5.44
CA MET A 197 7.08 -0.87 5.35
C MET A 197 8.02 -2.07 5.57
N PHE A 198 9.19 -2.03 4.93
CA PHE A 198 10.18 -3.07 5.07
C PHE A 198 10.70 -3.16 6.51
N GLU A 199 10.96 -2.02 7.16
CA GLU A 199 11.45 -1.95 8.53
C GLU A 199 10.38 -2.37 9.54
N SER A 200 9.14 -1.92 9.38
CA SER A 200 8.01 -2.30 10.25
C SER A 200 7.77 -3.80 10.19
N GLY A 201 7.51 -4.35 9.03
CA GLY A 201 7.25 -5.79 8.86
C GLY A 201 8.45 -6.68 9.21
N GLY A 202 9.67 -6.23 8.90
CA GLY A 202 10.88 -7.00 9.16
C GLY A 202 11.36 -6.97 10.60
N LYS A 203 11.00 -5.94 11.38
CA LYS A 203 11.45 -5.78 12.76
C LYS A 203 10.96 -6.91 13.68
N SER A 204 9.73 -7.38 13.47
CA SER A 204 9.17 -8.50 14.22
C SER A 204 9.86 -9.83 13.90
N GLN A 205 10.34 -10.02 12.66
CA GLN A 205 10.95 -11.28 12.19
C GLN A 205 12.47 -11.33 12.37
N ALA A 206 13.17 -10.22 12.08
CA ALA A 206 14.63 -10.15 12.02
C ALA A 206 15.24 -9.22 13.09
N GLY A 207 14.42 -8.58 13.92
CA GLY A 207 14.91 -7.62 14.92
C GLY A 207 15.71 -6.48 14.28
N ASN A 208 16.76 -6.01 14.96
CA ASN A 208 17.56 -4.88 14.48
C ASN A 208 18.43 -5.19 13.23
N VAL A 209 18.51 -6.43 12.77
CA VAL A 209 19.22 -6.79 11.53
C VAL A 209 18.58 -6.13 10.33
N ILE A 210 17.26 -5.87 10.37
CA ILE A 210 16.51 -5.21 9.31
C ILE A 210 17.13 -3.86 8.92
N TYR A 211 17.58 -3.06 9.89
CA TYR A 211 18.21 -1.76 9.64
C TYR A 211 19.56 -1.87 8.92
N ALA A 212 20.26 -3.01 9.04
CA ALA A 212 21.48 -3.27 8.28
C ALA A 212 21.18 -3.70 6.82
N MET A 213 19.96 -4.15 6.53
CA MET A 213 19.51 -4.53 5.18
C MET A 213 18.98 -3.31 4.41
N THR A 214 18.31 -2.37 5.07
CA THR A 214 17.64 -1.21 4.46
C THR A 214 18.50 -0.44 3.45
N PRO A 215 19.78 -0.09 3.71
CA PRO A 215 20.59 0.64 2.72
C PRO A 215 20.80 -0.13 1.40
N PHE A 216 20.91 -1.45 1.48
CA PHE A 216 21.10 -2.32 0.30
C PHE A 216 19.81 -2.47 -0.49
N ILE A 217 18.67 -2.50 0.18
CA ILE A 217 17.34 -2.55 -0.44
C ILE A 217 17.03 -1.22 -1.13
N LYS A 218 17.29 -0.08 -0.49
CA LYS A 218 17.15 1.24 -1.13
C LYS A 218 17.96 1.36 -2.42
N ILE A 219 19.18 0.81 -2.45
CA ILE A 219 19.99 0.77 -3.67
C ILE A 219 19.32 -0.10 -4.74
N TYR A 220 18.81 -1.28 -4.37
CA TYR A 220 18.09 -2.18 -5.28
C TYR A 220 16.84 -1.53 -5.86
N GLU A 221 15.98 -0.96 -5.00
CA GLU A 221 14.76 -0.26 -5.42
C GLU A 221 15.10 0.92 -6.35
N ARG A 222 16.14 1.69 -6.03
CA ARG A 222 16.57 2.80 -6.88
C ARG A 222 16.97 2.36 -8.29
N PHE A 223 17.62 1.19 -8.42
CA PHE A 223 17.95 0.61 -9.73
C PHE A 223 16.71 0.09 -10.45
N LYS A 224 15.76 -0.49 -9.73
CA LYS A 224 14.57 -1.13 -10.30
C LYS A 224 13.46 -0.13 -10.66
N TYR A 225 13.18 0.84 -9.80
CA TYR A 225 12.03 1.74 -9.90
C TYR A 225 12.40 3.21 -10.17
N GLY A 226 13.68 3.51 -10.33
CA GLY A 226 14.13 4.87 -10.62
C GLY A 226 13.69 5.87 -9.55
N GLN A 227 13.03 6.94 -9.98
CA GLN A 227 12.60 8.03 -9.08
C GLN A 227 11.55 7.58 -8.06
N TYR A 228 10.65 6.66 -8.40
CA TYR A 228 9.58 6.19 -7.52
C TYR A 228 10.10 5.53 -6.24
N ALA A 229 11.29 4.90 -6.29
CA ALA A 229 11.93 4.32 -5.11
C ALA A 229 12.30 5.32 -4.02
N SER A 230 12.37 6.60 -4.34
CA SER A 230 12.72 7.67 -3.40
C SER A 230 11.54 8.58 -3.06
N SER A 231 10.36 8.33 -3.62
CA SER A 231 9.16 9.09 -3.33
C SER A 231 8.69 8.80 -1.90
N THR A 232 8.47 9.85 -1.13
CA THR A 232 7.91 9.75 0.23
C THR A 232 6.56 10.45 0.29
N ALA A 233 5.74 10.08 1.27
CA ALA A 233 4.49 10.76 1.53
C ALA A 233 4.72 12.23 1.86
N MET A 234 5.71 12.53 2.72
CA MET A 234 6.00 13.91 3.13
C MET A 234 6.49 14.76 1.96
N ASP A 235 7.32 14.24 1.04
CA ASP A 235 7.68 14.96 -0.19
C ASP A 235 6.42 15.24 -1.04
N GLY A 236 5.48 14.32 -1.10
CA GLY A 236 4.19 14.51 -1.77
C GLY A 236 3.37 15.64 -1.14
N PHE A 237 3.31 15.70 0.19
CA PHE A 237 2.60 16.77 0.91
C PHE A 237 3.17 18.16 0.65
N GLU A 238 4.49 18.28 0.44
CA GLU A 238 5.14 19.55 0.11
C GLU A 238 4.85 20.01 -1.33
N ASN A 239 4.43 19.10 -2.20
CA ASN A 239 4.21 19.39 -3.62
C ASN A 239 2.74 19.67 -3.98
N THR A 240 1.80 19.58 -3.04
CA THR A 240 0.36 19.72 -3.30
C THR A 240 -0.33 20.72 -2.39
N ASP A 241 -1.47 21.25 -2.86
CA ASP A 241 -2.43 22.03 -2.06
C ASP A 241 -3.64 21.17 -1.60
N ALA A 242 -3.59 19.87 -1.77
CA ALA A 242 -4.68 18.94 -1.42
C ALA A 242 -5.02 18.98 0.08
N SER A 243 -6.28 18.75 0.40
CA SER A 243 -6.70 18.45 1.77
C SER A 243 -6.31 17.01 2.12
N ILE A 244 -5.68 16.81 3.26
CA ILE A 244 -5.16 15.51 3.69
C ILE A 244 -5.85 15.05 4.97
N LEU A 245 -6.52 13.90 4.91
CA LEU A 245 -7.06 13.21 6.08
C LEU A 245 -6.18 12.00 6.39
N VAL A 246 -5.64 11.94 7.61
CA VAL A 246 -4.77 10.87 8.08
C VAL A 246 -5.45 10.13 9.22
N LEU A 247 -5.67 8.82 9.05
CA LEU A 247 -6.27 7.94 10.06
C LEU A 247 -5.28 6.82 10.41
N HIS A 248 -5.04 6.59 11.70
CA HIS A 248 -4.19 5.49 12.16
C HIS A 248 -4.56 5.07 13.58
N SER A 249 -4.33 3.80 13.92
CA SER A 249 -4.53 3.29 15.26
C SER A 249 -3.21 3.10 16.00
N ALA A 250 -3.20 3.42 17.28
CA ALA A 250 -2.01 3.32 18.11
C ALA A 250 -1.56 1.88 18.37
N ASP A 251 -2.49 0.93 18.29
CA ASP A 251 -2.26 -0.50 18.47
C ASP A 251 -2.00 -1.26 17.17
N ASP A 252 -1.80 -0.54 16.04
CA ASP A 252 -1.45 -1.15 14.77
C ASP A 252 -0.15 -1.96 14.88
N ASN A 253 -0.25 -3.28 14.73
CA ASN A 253 0.86 -4.21 14.86
C ASN A 253 1.46 -4.63 13.49
N VAL A 254 0.91 -4.13 12.39
CA VAL A 254 1.39 -4.35 11.02
C VAL A 254 2.27 -3.19 10.58
N ILE A 255 1.74 -1.97 10.64
CA ILE A 255 2.46 -0.73 10.39
C ILE A 255 2.44 0.10 11.66
N GLY A 256 3.55 0.14 12.38
CA GLY A 256 3.65 0.96 13.58
C GLY A 256 3.35 2.44 13.29
N ILE A 257 2.52 3.05 14.11
CA ILE A 257 2.05 4.44 13.97
C ILE A 257 3.21 5.46 13.82
N GLU A 258 4.39 5.12 14.34
CA GLU A 258 5.62 5.92 14.22
C GLU A 258 6.18 5.99 12.80
N TYR A 259 5.77 5.10 11.87
CA TYR A 259 6.23 5.10 10.48
C TYR A 259 5.44 6.02 9.56
N GLY A 260 4.23 6.42 9.96
CA GLY A 260 3.32 7.30 9.22
C GLY A 260 2.82 8.44 10.09
N TYR A 261 1.69 8.23 10.74
CA TYR A 261 0.92 9.23 11.49
C TYR A 261 1.76 10.12 12.41
N ASP A 262 2.61 9.56 13.28
CA ASP A 262 3.38 10.34 14.24
C ASP A 262 4.35 11.30 13.55
N LYS A 263 4.99 10.87 12.45
CA LYS A 263 5.86 11.73 11.62
C LYS A 263 5.07 12.88 11.02
N TYR A 264 3.91 12.58 10.43
CA TYR A 264 3.06 13.58 9.77
C TYR A 264 2.48 14.55 10.78
N TYR A 265 1.98 14.04 11.91
CA TYR A 265 1.44 14.87 12.99
C TYR A 265 2.46 15.85 13.55
N GLU A 266 3.69 15.39 13.80
CA GLU A 266 4.75 16.25 14.34
C GLU A 266 5.03 17.44 13.40
N GLU A 267 5.05 17.22 12.09
CA GLU A 267 5.39 18.24 11.10
C GLU A 267 4.17 19.11 10.72
N TYR A 268 2.98 18.48 10.53
CA TYR A 268 1.84 19.14 9.89
C TYR A 268 0.65 19.42 10.81
N LYS A 269 0.73 19.18 12.13
CA LYS A 269 -0.38 19.43 13.08
C LYS A 269 -0.91 20.89 13.10
N GLY A 270 -0.16 21.84 12.58
CA GLY A 270 -0.54 23.26 12.46
C GLY A 270 -0.94 23.69 11.06
N ASP A 271 -0.85 22.81 10.06
CA ASP A 271 -1.22 23.09 8.69
C ASP A 271 -2.73 22.85 8.49
N PRO A 272 -3.49 23.87 8.03
CA PRO A 272 -4.95 23.73 7.86
C PRO A 272 -5.38 22.75 6.78
N ARG A 273 -4.48 22.27 5.92
CA ARG A 273 -4.75 21.21 4.94
C ARG A 273 -4.95 19.85 5.59
N PHE A 274 -4.41 19.64 6.81
CA PHE A 274 -4.38 18.35 7.47
C PHE A 274 -5.48 18.21 8.50
N THR A 275 -6.12 17.03 8.48
CA THR A 275 -6.97 16.52 9.55
C THR A 275 -6.39 15.19 10.02
N PHE A 276 -6.18 15.06 11.33
CA PHE A 276 -5.60 13.87 11.94
C PHE A 276 -6.62 13.19 12.85
N ILE A 277 -6.86 11.90 12.63
CA ILE A 277 -7.71 11.06 13.48
C ILE A 277 -6.86 9.90 14.00
N ARG A 278 -6.64 9.86 15.31
CA ARG A 278 -5.94 8.80 15.99
C ARG A 278 -6.94 7.93 16.74
N PHE A 279 -6.89 6.66 16.48
CA PHE A 279 -7.59 5.64 17.25
C PHE A 279 -6.63 4.98 18.23
N GLU A 280 -7.17 4.33 19.27
CA GLU A 280 -6.34 3.67 20.29
C GLU A 280 -6.37 2.14 20.15
N ASP A 281 -7.44 1.56 19.57
CA ASP A 281 -7.79 0.15 19.63
C ASP A 281 -8.48 -0.39 18.35
N ARG A 282 -8.11 0.13 17.17
CA ARG A 282 -8.70 -0.29 15.90
C ARG A 282 -7.80 -1.19 15.05
N GLY A 283 -6.59 -1.46 15.52
CA GLY A 283 -5.62 -2.24 14.77
C GLY A 283 -5.29 -1.65 13.41
N HIS A 284 -4.91 -2.50 12.47
CA HIS A 284 -4.46 -2.09 11.13
C HIS A 284 -5.61 -1.80 10.15
N ASN A 285 -6.70 -2.58 10.22
CA ASN A 285 -7.69 -2.62 9.14
C ASN A 285 -8.97 -1.83 9.43
N GLU A 286 -9.27 -1.50 10.69
CA GLU A 286 -10.57 -0.95 11.09
C GLU A 286 -10.60 0.57 11.25
N VAL A 287 -9.58 1.27 10.78
CA VAL A 287 -9.47 2.74 10.93
C VAL A 287 -10.43 3.52 10.02
N PHE A 288 -10.96 2.91 8.97
CA PHE A 288 -11.91 3.52 8.03
C PHE A 288 -13.33 2.93 8.12
N ASN A 289 -13.59 2.05 9.09
CA ASN A 289 -14.92 1.51 9.37
C ASN A 289 -15.70 2.41 10.33
N ASP A 290 -17.02 2.19 10.39
CA ASP A 290 -17.90 2.92 11.30
C ASP A 290 -17.45 2.70 12.76
N PRO A 291 -17.06 3.77 13.49
CA PRO A 291 -16.63 3.66 14.88
C PRO A 291 -17.72 3.18 15.84
N ASP A 292 -18.99 3.36 15.48
CA ASP A 292 -20.13 2.95 16.31
C ASP A 292 -20.54 1.49 16.06
N ASN A 293 -19.89 0.80 15.13
CA ASN A 293 -20.18 -0.61 14.83
C ASN A 293 -19.40 -1.54 15.77
N THR A 294 -19.90 -1.66 17.00
CA THR A 294 -19.30 -2.52 18.05
C THR A 294 -19.25 -4.00 17.66
N TYR A 295 -20.16 -4.46 16.79
CA TYR A 295 -20.16 -5.84 16.30
C TYR A 295 -18.91 -6.16 15.49
N LYS A 296 -18.47 -5.25 14.61
CA LYS A 296 -17.22 -5.41 13.86
C LYS A 296 -15.99 -5.42 14.77
N ASP A 297 -15.96 -4.55 15.77
CA ASP A 297 -14.87 -4.50 16.73
C ASP A 297 -14.76 -5.82 17.54
N GLU A 298 -15.90 -6.37 17.98
CA GLU A 298 -15.93 -7.67 18.66
C GLU A 298 -15.50 -8.82 17.75
N PHE A 299 -15.94 -8.83 16.49
CA PHE A 299 -15.54 -9.84 15.51
C PHE A 299 -14.02 -9.77 15.23
N ASN A 300 -13.50 -8.58 15.01
CA ASN A 300 -12.08 -8.41 14.72
C ASN A 300 -11.20 -8.83 15.91
N ALA A 301 -11.60 -8.51 17.14
CA ALA A 301 -10.89 -8.97 18.33
C ALA A 301 -10.89 -10.50 18.47
N GLU A 302 -11.95 -11.18 18.06
CA GLU A 302 -12.00 -12.64 18.00
C GLU A 302 -11.20 -13.20 16.82
N PHE A 303 -11.26 -12.52 15.65
CA PHE A 303 -10.50 -12.90 14.46
C PHE A 303 -8.99 -12.79 14.72
N ASP A 304 -8.53 -11.73 15.35
CA ASP A 304 -7.14 -11.59 15.76
C ASP A 304 -6.69 -12.70 16.70
N LYS A 305 -7.52 -13.08 17.67
CA LYS A 305 -7.25 -14.23 18.55
C LYS A 305 -7.15 -15.55 17.77
N TRP A 306 -7.96 -15.69 16.73
CA TRP A 306 -7.90 -16.87 15.88
C TRP A 306 -6.69 -16.89 14.96
N LEU A 307 -6.28 -15.75 14.43
CA LEU A 307 -5.04 -15.64 13.64
C LEU A 307 -3.80 -15.95 14.49
N GLU A 308 -3.83 -15.68 15.77
CA GLU A 308 -2.80 -16.14 16.72
C GLU A 308 -2.84 -17.66 16.97
N SER A 309 -3.97 -18.30 16.66
CA SER A 309 -4.13 -19.75 16.76
C SER A 309 -3.56 -20.42 15.52
N ILE A 310 -2.64 -21.36 15.72
CA ILE A 310 -2.07 -22.18 14.62
C ILE A 310 -3.10 -23.07 13.92
N ASP A 311 -4.28 -23.25 14.49
CA ASP A 311 -5.36 -24.12 13.99
C ASP A 311 -6.47 -23.33 13.28
N TYR A 312 -6.38 -21.99 13.18
CA TYR A 312 -7.41 -21.20 12.51
C TYR A 312 -7.42 -21.40 11.00
N ASP A 313 -8.53 -21.87 10.47
CA ASP A 313 -8.77 -22.03 9.03
C ASP A 313 -9.80 -20.99 8.53
N TYR A 314 -9.31 -19.83 8.04
CA TYR A 314 -10.17 -18.78 7.50
C TYR A 314 -10.92 -19.19 6.22
N LYS A 315 -10.55 -20.32 5.59
CA LYS A 315 -11.21 -20.88 4.41
C LYS A 315 -12.35 -21.82 4.74
N ALA A 316 -12.55 -22.18 6.02
CA ALA A 316 -13.71 -22.95 6.42
C ALA A 316 -15.00 -22.19 6.09
N GLU A 317 -16.04 -22.91 5.60
CA GLU A 317 -17.29 -22.32 5.12
C GLU A 317 -17.94 -21.39 6.17
N GLU A 318 -17.99 -21.82 7.44
CA GLU A 318 -18.52 -21.04 8.54
C GLU A 318 -17.75 -19.72 8.79
N ASN A 319 -16.44 -19.72 8.60
CA ASN A 319 -15.61 -18.52 8.75
C ASN A 319 -15.77 -17.58 7.56
N ILE A 320 -15.98 -18.11 6.36
CA ILE A 320 -16.27 -17.32 5.16
C ILE A 320 -17.60 -16.57 5.31
N GLU A 321 -18.65 -17.28 5.74
CA GLU A 321 -19.98 -16.68 5.94
C GLU A 321 -19.94 -15.60 7.00
N ARG A 322 -19.31 -15.87 8.14
CA ARG A 322 -19.14 -14.92 9.22
C ARG A 322 -18.35 -13.67 8.80
N PHE A 323 -17.29 -13.85 8.02
CA PHE A 323 -16.51 -12.73 7.47
C PHE A 323 -17.36 -11.82 6.58
N LYS A 324 -18.21 -12.39 5.71
CA LYS A 324 -19.12 -11.61 4.85
C LYS A 324 -20.20 -10.87 5.63
N GLU A 325 -20.77 -11.51 6.64
CA GLU A 325 -21.73 -10.87 7.53
C GLU A 325 -21.15 -9.67 8.27
N ASP A 326 -19.86 -9.76 8.68
CA ASP A 326 -19.16 -8.68 9.36
C ASP A 326 -18.82 -7.50 8.42
N LYS A 327 -18.55 -7.78 7.14
CA LYS A 327 -18.26 -6.76 6.14
C LYS A 327 -19.52 -6.11 5.52
N ALA A 328 -20.67 -6.73 5.61
CA ALA A 328 -21.93 -6.21 5.07
C ALA A 328 -22.62 -5.27 6.04
#